data_444841670c2a989609d975e07e70f0b3
#
_entry.id   444841670c2a989609d975e07e70f0b3
#
_cell.length_a   1.000
_cell.length_b   1.000
_cell.length_c   1.000
_cell.angle_alpha   90.00
_cell.angle_beta   90.00
_cell.angle_gamma   90.00
#
_symmetry.space_group_name_H-M   'P 1'
#
loop_
_entity.id
_entity.type
_entity.pdbx_description
1 polymer ?
#
loop_
_entity_poly.entity_id
_entity_poly.type
_entity_poly.pdbx_seq_one_letter_code
_entity_poly.pdbx_strand_id
1 'polypeptide(L)'
;MNRQPGLGDIARAVIDANLYMILGTAGEDGQPWVTPVYYSAGGYTDFYWVSSPEAMHSRNISARPQVSVVIFNSQTPIGTAQAMYMSGDAEEVTGAEVARGIDIFSRGAQARGAGEWTPERVQPPARLRLYRAAASQQFILCPRKYPEPCPIHGRTEDHRIAVDLQSQ
;
A
#
# COMPACT_ATOMS: atom_id res chain seq x y z
N MET A 1 -18.94 13.87 22.90
CA MET A 1 -17.74 14.59 22.46
C MET A 1 -17.17 13.81 21.29
N ASN A 2 -17.33 14.28 20.04
CA ASN A 2 -16.67 13.67 18.88
C ASN A 2 -15.18 14.03 18.95
N ARG A 3 -14.37 13.07 19.38
CA ARG A 3 -12.91 13.20 19.30
C ARG A 3 -12.54 13.27 17.82
N GLN A 4 -11.83 14.29 17.39
CA GLN A 4 -11.28 14.31 16.03
C GLN A 4 -10.37 13.09 15.85
N PRO A 5 -10.48 12.38 14.70
CA PRO A 5 -9.65 11.20 14.45
C PRO A 5 -8.17 11.59 14.48
N GLY A 6 -7.34 10.74 15.09
CA GLY A 6 -5.89 10.89 15.05
C GLY A 6 -5.35 10.67 13.65
N LEU A 7 -4.11 11.11 13.40
CA LEU A 7 -3.47 10.91 12.06
C LEU A 7 -3.37 9.43 11.69
N GLY A 8 -3.11 8.54 12.65
CA GLY A 8 -3.11 7.11 12.45
C GLY A 8 -4.48 6.56 12.05
N ASP A 9 -5.57 7.08 12.63
CA ASP A 9 -6.93 6.66 12.27
C ASP A 9 -7.28 7.08 10.84
N ILE A 10 -6.87 8.29 10.43
CA ILE A 10 -7.05 8.76 9.05
C ILE A 10 -6.24 7.88 8.09
N ALA A 11 -4.99 7.55 8.44
CA ALA A 11 -4.15 6.69 7.62
C ALA A 11 -4.76 5.29 7.42
N ARG A 12 -5.22 4.65 8.50
CA ARG A 12 -5.91 3.36 8.44
C ARG A 12 -7.16 3.44 7.58
N ALA A 13 -7.97 4.49 7.77
CA ALA A 13 -9.18 4.69 6.97
C ALA A 13 -8.88 4.83 5.47
N VAL A 14 -7.79 5.50 5.08
CA VAL A 14 -7.34 5.57 3.68
C VAL A 14 -6.95 4.19 3.15
N ILE A 15 -6.20 3.40 3.93
CA ILE A 15 -5.80 2.04 3.54
C ILE A 15 -7.04 1.15 3.38
N ASP A 16 -7.97 1.18 4.34
CA ASP A 16 -9.15 0.30 4.35
C ASP A 16 -10.17 0.65 3.26
N ALA A 17 -10.29 1.92 2.91
CA ALA A 17 -11.28 2.40 1.93
C ALA A 17 -10.89 2.16 0.46
N ASN A 18 -9.62 1.86 0.17
CA ASN A 18 -9.13 1.75 -1.19
C ASN A 18 -8.81 0.29 -1.58
N LEU A 19 -9.03 -0.03 -2.86
CA LEU A 19 -8.80 -1.37 -3.43
C LEU A 19 -7.41 -1.51 -4.04
N TYR A 20 -6.89 -0.41 -4.56
CA TYR A 20 -5.64 -0.40 -5.31
C TYR A 20 -4.65 0.55 -4.66
N MET A 21 -3.40 0.14 -4.64
CA MET A 21 -2.26 1.01 -4.38
C MET A 21 -1.51 1.29 -5.68
N ILE A 22 -0.90 2.45 -5.77
CA ILE A 22 0.07 2.78 -6.82
C ILE A 22 1.44 2.36 -6.32
N LEU A 23 2.00 1.34 -6.95
CA LEU A 23 3.31 0.77 -6.64
C LEU A 23 4.36 1.39 -7.55
N GLY A 24 5.29 2.13 -6.98
CA GLY A 24 6.46 2.69 -7.66
C GLY A 24 7.66 1.77 -7.50
N THR A 25 8.29 1.41 -8.61
CA THR A 25 9.49 0.57 -8.70
C THR A 25 10.51 1.20 -9.62
N ALA A 26 11.75 0.71 -9.63
CA ALA A 26 12.76 1.14 -10.58
C ALA A 26 13.49 -0.08 -11.18
N GLY A 27 13.76 -0.01 -12.47
CA GLY A 27 14.55 -1.01 -13.17
C GLY A 27 16.01 -1.04 -12.71
N GLU A 28 16.76 -2.01 -13.21
CA GLU A 28 18.19 -2.15 -12.92
C GLU A 28 18.99 -0.91 -13.32
N ASP A 29 18.58 -0.26 -14.42
CA ASP A 29 19.12 1.02 -14.92
C ASP A 29 18.62 2.25 -14.16
N GLY A 30 17.73 2.09 -13.17
CA GLY A 30 17.12 3.16 -12.41
C GLY A 30 15.89 3.78 -13.07
N GLN A 31 15.45 3.28 -14.24
CA GLN A 31 14.25 3.80 -14.91
C GLN A 31 13.01 3.57 -14.00
N PRO A 32 12.29 4.65 -13.60
CA PRO A 32 11.12 4.52 -12.74
C PRO A 32 9.93 3.92 -13.49
N TRP A 33 9.15 3.13 -12.76
CA TRP A 33 7.93 2.52 -13.26
C TRP A 33 6.85 2.54 -12.18
N VAL A 34 5.61 2.85 -12.53
CA VAL A 34 4.47 2.83 -11.61
C VAL A 34 3.36 1.92 -12.14
N THR A 35 2.74 1.18 -11.24
CA THR A 35 1.67 0.22 -11.57
C THR A 35 0.59 0.24 -10.48
N PRO A 36 -0.70 0.34 -10.82
CA PRO A 36 -1.75 0.05 -9.87
C PRO A 36 -1.83 -1.46 -9.62
N VAL A 37 -1.85 -1.87 -8.36
CA VAL A 37 -2.06 -3.26 -7.96
C VAL A 37 -3.15 -3.34 -6.90
N TYR A 38 -4.03 -4.33 -7.02
CA TYR A 38 -4.95 -4.67 -5.94
C TYR A 38 -4.16 -5.22 -4.77
N TYR A 39 -4.48 -4.81 -3.55
CA TYR A 39 -3.73 -5.22 -2.35
C TYR A 39 -4.63 -5.65 -1.20
N SER A 40 -4.03 -6.41 -0.28
CA SER A 40 -4.55 -6.63 1.07
C SER A 40 -3.48 -6.24 2.09
N ALA A 41 -3.88 -5.50 3.10
CA ALA A 41 -2.95 -5.08 4.16
C ALA A 41 -2.94 -6.08 5.32
N GLY A 42 -1.74 -6.42 5.80
CA GLY A 42 -1.49 -7.18 7.02
C GLY A 42 -0.91 -6.26 8.09
N GLY A 43 -1.70 -5.92 9.12
CA GLY A 43 -1.26 -5.06 10.22
C GLY A 43 -0.87 -3.64 9.82
N TYR A 44 -1.33 -3.16 8.67
CA TYR A 44 -1.05 -1.82 8.09
C TYR A 44 0.42 -1.55 7.76
N THR A 45 1.29 -2.55 7.83
CA THR A 45 2.71 -2.44 7.51
C THR A 45 3.15 -3.37 6.38
N ASP A 46 2.45 -4.48 6.21
CA ASP A 46 2.68 -5.43 5.13
C ASP A 46 1.56 -5.34 4.10
N PHE A 47 1.92 -5.16 2.84
CA PHE A 47 0.97 -5.04 1.73
C PHE A 47 1.20 -6.17 0.76
N TYR A 48 0.21 -7.04 0.60
CA TYR A 48 0.27 -8.23 -0.24
C TYR A 48 -0.48 -8.03 -1.54
N TRP A 49 0.08 -8.47 -2.65
CA TRP A 49 -0.58 -8.53 -3.95
C TRP A 49 -0.14 -9.76 -4.73
N VAL A 50 -0.91 -10.08 -5.76
CA VAL A 50 -0.61 -11.20 -6.66
C VAL A 50 -0.34 -10.66 -8.05
N SER A 51 0.74 -11.12 -8.67
CA SER A 51 1.15 -10.70 -10.01
C SER A 51 1.94 -11.79 -10.75
N SER A 52 2.10 -11.59 -12.06
CA SER A 52 3.03 -12.39 -12.84
C SER A 52 4.48 -12.02 -12.51
N PRO A 53 5.41 -12.97 -12.39
CA PRO A 53 6.83 -12.67 -12.28
C PRO A 53 7.38 -11.94 -13.52
N GLU A 54 6.71 -12.07 -14.67
CA GLU A 54 7.07 -11.39 -15.92
C GLU A 54 6.57 -9.93 -15.99
N ALA A 55 5.74 -9.49 -15.04
CA ALA A 55 5.32 -8.10 -14.99
C ALA A 55 6.52 -7.17 -14.73
N MET A 56 6.49 -5.95 -15.30
CA MET A 56 7.59 -5.01 -15.17
C MET A 56 7.94 -4.73 -13.71
N HIS A 57 6.95 -4.45 -12.87
CA HIS A 57 7.17 -4.21 -11.44
C HIS A 57 7.77 -5.43 -10.73
N SER A 58 7.40 -6.66 -11.11
CA SER A 58 7.96 -7.89 -10.52
C SER A 58 9.43 -8.05 -10.85
N ARG A 59 9.80 -7.83 -12.11
CA ARG A 59 11.21 -7.83 -12.55
C ARG A 59 12.03 -6.74 -11.89
N ASN A 60 11.45 -5.53 -11.78
CA ASN A 60 12.09 -4.42 -11.08
C ASN A 60 12.36 -4.76 -9.61
N ILE A 61 11.38 -5.34 -8.90
CA ILE A 61 11.54 -5.76 -7.50
C ILE A 61 12.63 -6.81 -7.34
N SER A 62 12.72 -7.76 -8.26
CA SER A 62 13.78 -8.78 -8.24
C SER A 62 15.18 -8.17 -8.37
N ALA A 63 15.32 -7.08 -9.13
CA ALA A 63 16.59 -6.35 -9.31
C ALA A 63 16.84 -5.34 -8.19
N ARG A 64 15.79 -4.65 -7.73
CA ARG A 64 15.81 -3.58 -6.71
C ARG A 64 14.58 -3.70 -5.82
N PRO A 65 14.72 -4.16 -4.58
CA PRO A 65 13.59 -4.36 -3.67
C PRO A 65 12.96 -3.04 -3.20
N GLN A 66 13.65 -1.90 -3.28
CA GLN A 66 13.14 -0.62 -2.81
C GLN A 66 11.94 -0.17 -3.63
N VAL A 67 10.85 0.11 -2.93
CA VAL A 67 9.59 0.55 -3.53
C VAL A 67 9.04 1.78 -2.83
N SER A 68 8.20 2.51 -3.55
CA SER A 68 7.34 3.53 -2.97
C SER A 68 5.89 3.21 -3.30
N VAL A 69 4.99 3.55 -2.37
CA VAL A 69 3.56 3.28 -2.52
C VAL A 69 2.76 4.54 -2.22
N VAL A 70 1.71 4.76 -3.00
CA VAL A 70 0.68 5.74 -2.71
C VAL A 70 -0.69 5.07 -2.73
N ILE A 71 -1.52 5.37 -1.71
CA ILE A 71 -2.92 4.96 -1.64
C ILE A 71 -3.76 6.22 -1.49
N PHE A 72 -4.74 6.41 -2.36
CA PHE A 72 -5.65 7.55 -2.32
C PHE A 72 -6.93 7.27 -3.09
N ASN A 73 -7.99 8.00 -2.77
CA ASN A 73 -9.23 7.95 -3.54
C ASN A 73 -9.24 9.09 -4.58
N SER A 74 -9.14 8.73 -5.86
CA SER A 74 -9.16 9.68 -6.97
C SER A 74 -10.54 10.28 -7.26
N GLN A 75 -11.61 9.83 -6.60
CA GLN A 75 -12.98 10.30 -6.80
C GLN A 75 -13.40 11.37 -5.77
N THR A 76 -12.51 11.76 -4.86
CA THR A 76 -12.81 12.83 -3.91
C THR A 76 -12.81 14.21 -4.59
N PRO A 77 -13.60 15.17 -4.09
CA PRO A 77 -13.56 16.54 -4.59
C PRO A 77 -12.16 17.15 -4.55
N ILE A 78 -11.82 17.98 -5.53
CA ILE A 78 -10.52 18.65 -5.61
C ILE A 78 -10.22 19.40 -4.29
N GLY A 79 -9.03 19.22 -3.75
CA GLY A 79 -8.59 19.88 -2.51
C GLY A 79 -9.03 19.19 -1.22
N THR A 80 -9.73 18.04 -1.29
CA THR A 80 -10.17 17.28 -0.11
C THR A 80 -9.56 15.89 0.00
N ALA A 81 -8.75 15.49 -0.98
CA ALA A 81 -8.15 14.16 -1.01
C ALA A 81 -7.21 13.94 0.17
N GLN A 82 -7.31 12.77 0.77
CA GLN A 82 -6.32 12.23 1.69
C GLN A 82 -5.50 11.17 0.96
N ALA A 83 -4.21 11.10 1.27
CA ALA A 83 -3.33 10.12 0.67
C ALA A 83 -2.34 9.58 1.70
N MET A 84 -2.12 8.28 1.62
CA MET A 84 -1.10 7.55 2.34
C MET A 84 0.10 7.36 1.43
N TYR A 85 1.30 7.64 1.94
CA TYR A 85 2.56 7.46 1.25
C TYR A 85 3.44 6.51 2.05
N MET A 86 4.13 5.61 1.38
CA MET A 86 5.01 4.64 2.02
C MET A 86 6.28 4.45 1.21
N SER A 87 7.37 4.16 1.89
CA SER A 87 8.57 3.57 1.33
C SER A 87 8.91 2.29 2.09
N GLY A 88 9.56 1.36 1.43
CA GLY A 88 9.93 0.08 2.00
C GLY A 88 10.58 -0.84 0.98
N ASP A 89 10.70 -2.09 1.35
CA ASP A 89 11.23 -3.14 0.48
C ASP A 89 10.13 -4.12 0.09
N ALA A 90 10.17 -4.56 -1.16
CA ALA A 90 9.25 -5.55 -1.69
C ALA A 90 9.99 -6.81 -2.14
N GLU A 91 9.29 -7.94 -2.08
CA GLU A 91 9.84 -9.24 -2.45
C GLU A 91 8.75 -10.19 -2.96
N GLU A 92 9.13 -11.20 -3.71
CA GLU A 92 8.29 -12.38 -3.93
C GLU A 92 8.26 -13.21 -2.64
N VAL A 93 7.08 -13.54 -2.16
CA VAL A 93 6.90 -14.36 -0.96
C VAL A 93 7.11 -15.82 -1.33
N THR A 94 8.04 -16.48 -0.66
CA THR A 94 8.41 -17.87 -0.94
C THR A 94 8.41 -18.75 0.32
N GLY A 95 8.53 -20.05 0.14
CA GLY A 95 8.66 -20.99 1.26
C GLY A 95 7.47 -21.01 2.23
N ALA A 96 7.75 -21.08 3.51
CA ALA A 96 6.73 -21.21 4.56
C ALA A 96 5.84 -19.95 4.71
N GLU A 97 6.34 -18.78 4.31
CA GLU A 97 5.59 -17.52 4.42
C GLU A 97 4.44 -17.40 3.41
N VAL A 98 4.44 -18.21 2.34
CA VAL A 98 3.36 -18.19 1.33
C VAL A 98 2.01 -18.48 1.97
N ALA A 99 1.92 -19.48 2.84
CA ALA A 99 0.66 -19.86 3.46
C ALA A 99 0.05 -18.73 4.29
N ARG A 100 0.88 -18.03 5.07
CA ARG A 100 0.45 -16.87 5.87
C ARG A 100 0.07 -15.68 4.99
N GLY A 101 0.92 -15.34 4.03
CA GLY A 101 0.71 -14.18 3.17
C GLY A 101 -0.51 -14.34 2.27
N ILE A 102 -0.72 -15.53 1.69
CA ILE A 102 -1.88 -15.79 0.84
C ILE A 102 -3.19 -15.82 1.63
N ASP A 103 -3.18 -16.26 2.89
CA ASP A 103 -4.34 -16.19 3.77
C ASP A 103 -4.75 -14.73 4.04
N ILE A 104 -3.80 -13.84 4.32
CA ILE A 104 -4.06 -12.39 4.47
C ILE A 104 -4.66 -11.83 3.18
N PHE A 105 -4.03 -12.12 2.03
CA PHE A 105 -4.50 -11.64 0.74
C PHE A 105 -5.90 -12.16 0.42
N SER A 106 -6.15 -13.46 0.62
CA SER A 106 -7.42 -14.12 0.34
C SER A 106 -8.56 -13.55 1.18
N ARG A 107 -8.36 -13.38 2.49
CA ARG A 107 -9.37 -12.75 3.36
C ARG A 107 -9.72 -11.33 2.93
N GLY A 108 -8.72 -10.51 2.58
CA GLY A 108 -8.96 -9.16 2.06
C GLY A 108 -9.73 -9.18 0.73
N ALA A 109 -9.39 -10.09 -0.18
CA ALA A 109 -10.06 -10.26 -1.46
C ALA A 109 -11.52 -10.70 -1.29
N GLN A 110 -11.77 -11.70 -0.44
CA GLN A 110 -13.13 -12.19 -0.15
C GLN A 110 -14.01 -11.12 0.50
N ALA A 111 -13.49 -10.36 1.45
CA ALA A 111 -14.19 -9.24 2.08
C ALA A 111 -14.66 -8.18 1.07
N ARG A 112 -14.07 -8.17 -0.13
CA ARG A 112 -14.39 -7.27 -1.25
C ARG A 112 -15.07 -7.95 -2.42
N GLY A 113 -15.61 -9.18 -2.21
CA GLY A 113 -16.41 -9.92 -3.19
C GLY A 113 -15.60 -10.69 -4.24
N ALA A 114 -14.28 -10.81 -4.07
CA ALA A 114 -13.45 -11.66 -4.94
C ALA A 114 -13.44 -13.12 -4.44
N GLY A 115 -12.97 -14.03 -5.30
CA GLY A 115 -12.85 -15.45 -4.95
C GLY A 115 -11.70 -15.74 -4.00
N GLU A 116 -11.69 -16.95 -3.46
CA GLU A 116 -10.62 -17.45 -2.59
C GLU A 116 -9.29 -17.58 -3.32
N TRP A 117 -8.22 -17.30 -2.61
CA TRP A 117 -6.84 -17.51 -3.04
C TRP A 117 -6.17 -18.56 -2.15
N THR A 118 -5.46 -19.49 -2.78
CA THR A 118 -4.75 -20.58 -2.11
C THR A 118 -3.28 -20.61 -2.52
N PRO A 119 -2.38 -21.26 -1.74
CA PRO A 119 -0.95 -21.36 -2.06
C PRO A 119 -0.70 -21.91 -3.49
N GLU A 120 -1.48 -22.87 -3.95
CA GLU A 120 -1.32 -23.52 -5.26
C GLU A 120 -1.53 -22.54 -6.42
N ARG A 121 -2.29 -21.45 -6.20
CA ARG A 121 -2.52 -20.42 -7.21
C ARG A 121 -1.35 -19.45 -7.39
N VAL A 122 -0.41 -19.45 -6.45
CA VAL A 122 0.75 -18.51 -6.42
C VAL A 122 2.09 -19.20 -6.31
N GLN A 123 2.15 -20.52 -6.46
CA GLN A 123 3.38 -21.30 -6.49
C GLN A 123 3.48 -22.09 -7.80
N PRO A 124 4.69 -22.44 -8.26
CA PRO A 124 4.85 -23.27 -9.44
C PRO A 124 3.99 -24.55 -9.37
N PRO A 125 3.33 -24.95 -10.46
CA PRO A 125 3.44 -24.46 -11.83
C PRO A 125 2.49 -23.28 -12.17
N ALA A 126 1.80 -22.67 -11.19
CA ALA A 126 0.94 -21.51 -11.45
C ALA A 126 1.74 -20.36 -12.06
N ARG A 127 1.04 -19.52 -12.86
CA ARG A 127 1.65 -18.36 -13.54
C ARG A 127 1.82 -17.14 -12.66
N LEU A 128 1.16 -17.11 -11.52
CA LEU A 128 1.16 -15.97 -10.60
C LEU A 128 2.04 -16.26 -9.39
N ARG A 129 2.48 -15.18 -8.74
CA ARG A 129 3.24 -15.20 -7.50
C ARG A 129 2.64 -14.22 -6.52
N LEU A 130 2.83 -14.51 -5.25
CA LEU A 130 2.50 -13.59 -4.18
C LEU A 130 3.70 -12.69 -3.91
N TYR A 131 3.44 -11.41 -3.78
CA TYR A 131 4.42 -10.39 -3.42
C TYR A 131 4.02 -9.71 -2.12
N ARG A 132 5.01 -9.20 -1.40
CA ARG A 132 4.83 -8.38 -0.20
C ARG A 132 5.69 -7.14 -0.29
N ALA A 133 5.15 -5.99 0.07
CA ALA A 133 5.92 -4.80 0.43
C ALA A 133 5.83 -4.60 1.95
N ALA A 134 6.99 -4.54 2.61
CA ALA A 134 7.12 -4.20 4.03
C ALA A 134 7.44 -2.71 4.14
N ALA A 135 6.51 -1.93 4.68
CA ALA A 135 6.68 -0.48 4.84
C ALA A 135 7.68 -0.18 5.96
N SER A 136 8.73 0.57 5.63
CA SER A 136 9.73 1.07 6.58
C SER A 136 9.42 2.49 7.05
N GLN A 137 8.75 3.28 6.20
CA GLN A 137 8.29 4.63 6.51
C GLN A 137 6.88 4.84 5.98
N GLN A 138 6.05 5.49 6.77
CA GLN A 138 4.67 5.76 6.43
C GLN A 138 4.34 7.22 6.72
N PHE A 139 3.66 7.86 5.78
CA PHE A 139 3.28 9.26 5.87
C PHE A 139 1.84 9.44 5.39
N ILE A 140 1.16 10.42 5.99
CA ILE A 140 -0.13 10.90 5.51
C ILE A 140 -0.01 12.32 4.97
N LEU A 141 -0.79 12.67 3.96
CA LEU A 141 -0.98 14.05 3.58
C LEU A 141 -1.63 14.79 4.74
N CYS A 142 -1.10 15.94 5.13
CA CYS A 142 -1.66 16.71 6.23
C CYS A 142 -3.12 17.07 5.94
N PRO A 143 -4.06 16.77 6.87
CA PRO A 143 -5.49 16.99 6.66
C PRO A 143 -5.88 18.47 6.85
N ARG A 144 -5.30 19.36 6.05
CA ARG A 144 -5.71 20.76 6.03
C ARG A 144 -6.90 20.99 5.11
N LYS A 145 -7.64 22.06 5.33
CA LYS A 145 -8.71 22.53 4.45
C LYS A 145 -8.25 23.81 3.77
N TYR A 146 -7.92 23.74 2.49
CA TYR A 146 -7.56 24.91 1.70
C TYR A 146 -8.72 25.95 1.70
N PRO A 147 -8.44 27.28 1.82
CA PRO A 147 -7.12 27.93 1.94
C PRO A 147 -6.58 28.04 3.37
N GLU A 148 -7.27 27.52 4.36
CA GLU A 148 -6.92 27.67 5.77
C GLU A 148 -5.58 26.98 6.10
N PRO A 149 -4.79 27.55 7.01
CA PRO A 149 -3.62 26.86 7.55
C PRO A 149 -3.99 25.54 8.21
N CYS A 150 -3.10 24.57 8.17
CA CYS A 150 -3.29 23.33 8.88
C CYS A 150 -3.51 23.58 10.38
N PRO A 151 -4.62 23.13 10.98
CA PRO A 151 -4.91 23.38 12.38
C PRO A 151 -3.94 22.69 13.34
N ILE A 152 -3.17 21.71 12.86
CA ILE A 152 -2.21 20.94 13.67
C ILE A 152 -0.82 21.60 13.61
N HIS A 153 -0.38 22.08 12.43
CA HIS A 153 1.00 22.51 12.20
C HIS A 153 1.13 23.97 11.78
N GLY A 154 0.04 24.69 11.55
CA GLY A 154 0.03 26.08 11.12
C GLY A 154 0.55 26.32 9.69
N ARG A 155 0.82 25.25 8.91
CA ARG A 155 1.34 25.35 7.55
C ARG A 155 0.24 25.65 6.54
N THR A 156 0.58 26.43 5.53
CA THR A 156 -0.32 26.79 4.43
C THR A 156 -0.10 25.97 3.16
N GLU A 157 1.07 25.36 3.02
CA GLU A 157 1.42 24.44 1.94
C GLU A 157 1.08 22.99 2.29
N ASP A 158 0.95 22.15 1.27
CA ASP A 158 0.78 20.71 1.42
C ASP A 158 2.07 20.09 1.98
N HIS A 159 1.93 19.26 2.99
CA HIS A 159 3.06 18.56 3.58
C HIS A 159 2.65 17.18 4.08
N ARG A 160 3.62 16.31 4.25
CA ARG A 160 3.45 14.94 4.73
C ARG A 160 3.87 14.84 6.18
N ILE A 161 3.15 14.04 6.94
CA ILE A 161 3.40 13.80 8.36
C ILE A 161 3.65 12.32 8.53
N ALA A 162 4.74 11.98 9.21
CA ALA A 162 5.04 10.60 9.56
C ALA A 162 3.96 10.04 10.52
N VAL A 163 3.56 8.81 10.28
CA VAL A 163 2.64 8.07 11.15
C VAL A 163 3.24 6.71 11.48
N ASP A 164 3.05 6.27 12.73
CA ASP A 164 3.36 4.91 13.15
C ASP A 164 2.04 4.12 13.22
N LEU A 165 1.92 3.09 12.39
CA LEU A 165 0.75 2.22 12.36
C LEU A 165 0.97 0.86 13.01
N GLN A 166 2.20 0.60 13.52
CA GLN A 166 2.54 -0.65 14.21
C GLN A 166 2.00 -0.70 15.65
N SER A 167 1.78 0.48 16.24
CA SER A 167 1.41 0.61 17.66
C SER A 167 -0.10 0.58 17.83
N GLN A 168 -0.68 -0.60 18.01
CA GLN A 168 -1.90 -0.84 18.81
C GLN A 168 -2.00 -2.29 19.22
#